data_933711b0247e5c2498d87cdb08e87dc4
#
_entry.id   933711b0247e5c2498d87cdb08e87dc4
#
_cell.length_a   1.000
_cell.length_b   1.000
_cell.length_c   1.000
_cell.angle_alpha   90.00
_cell.angle_beta   90.00
_cell.angle_gamma   90.00
#
_symmetry.space_group_name_H-M   'P 1'
#
loop_
_entity.id
_entity.type
_entity.pdbx_description
1 polymer ?
#
loop_
_entity_poly.entity_id
_entity_poly.type
_entity_poly.pdbx_seq_one_letter_code
_entity_poly.pdbx_strand_id
1 'polypeptide(L)'
;MDRDVILTMRGIEIQFPGVKALDGVDFTLCRGEVHALLGENGAGKSTLIKCLTGVNKMDAGKIELEGKEIRPTDPKNAMDLGISTVFQEINLCDNLSVAENIFIGRQPMKRGQIDWKEINRRSRELLERFHIDIDVTRPLSQFSTAIHGNLRQPKGDEIIRTCNEILTELEEKEK
;
A
#
# COMPACT_ATOMS: atom_id res chain seq x y z
N MET A 1 -13.47 -24.69 -15.79
CA MET A 1 -12.94 -23.34 -16.03
C MET A 1 -11.64 -23.27 -15.25
N ASP A 2 -10.52 -23.25 -15.95
CA ASP A 2 -9.22 -23.01 -15.31
C ASP A 2 -9.28 -21.60 -14.71
N ARG A 3 -9.13 -21.51 -13.38
CA ARG A 3 -9.03 -20.23 -12.70
C ARG A 3 -7.63 -19.69 -12.99
N ASP A 4 -7.56 -18.49 -13.56
CA ASP A 4 -6.30 -17.79 -13.81
C ASP A 4 -5.68 -17.40 -12.46
N VAL A 5 -4.82 -18.27 -11.93
CA VAL A 5 -4.16 -18.08 -10.63
C VAL A 5 -3.02 -17.11 -10.80
N ILE A 6 -3.10 -15.98 -10.10
CA ILE A 6 -2.06 -14.93 -10.14
C ILE A 6 -1.03 -15.12 -9.01
N LEU A 7 -1.46 -15.54 -7.82
CA LEU A 7 -0.60 -15.69 -6.65
C LEU A 7 -0.86 -17.01 -5.96
N THR A 8 0.21 -17.72 -5.62
CA THR A 8 0.16 -18.84 -4.68
C THR A 8 1.19 -18.68 -3.58
N MET A 9 0.79 -18.99 -2.37
CA MET A 9 1.68 -19.20 -1.23
C MET A 9 1.47 -20.62 -0.73
N ARG A 10 2.52 -21.40 -0.59
CA ARG A 10 2.42 -22.81 -0.23
C ARG A 10 3.34 -23.15 0.93
N GLY A 11 2.79 -23.82 1.94
CA GLY A 11 3.52 -24.30 3.09
C GLY A 11 4.20 -23.18 3.87
N ILE A 12 3.60 -22.00 3.96
CA ILE A 12 4.21 -20.84 4.63
C ILE A 12 4.30 -21.09 6.12
N GLU A 13 5.52 -21.03 6.65
CA GLU A 13 5.79 -21.15 8.07
C GLU A 13 6.53 -19.90 8.56
N ILE A 14 6.18 -19.46 9.75
CA ILE A 14 6.91 -18.45 10.51
C ILE A 14 6.73 -18.65 12.00
N GLN A 15 7.85 -18.61 12.71
CA GLN A 15 7.90 -18.76 14.15
C GLN A 15 8.51 -17.51 14.80
N PHE A 16 7.80 -16.95 15.75
CA PHE A 16 8.32 -15.91 16.64
C PHE A 16 8.69 -16.55 18.00
N PRO A 17 9.48 -15.88 18.85
CA PRO A 17 9.79 -16.39 20.17
C PRO A 17 8.52 -16.78 20.95
N GLY A 18 8.37 -18.06 21.23
CA GLY A 18 7.23 -18.62 21.96
C GLY A 18 5.94 -18.88 21.18
N VAL A 19 5.88 -18.52 19.87
CA VAL A 19 4.64 -18.69 19.09
C VAL A 19 4.94 -19.07 17.64
N LYS A 20 4.34 -20.15 17.14
CA LYS A 20 4.29 -20.46 15.70
C LYS A 20 3.10 -19.72 15.07
N ALA A 21 3.37 -18.62 14.41
CA ALA A 21 2.34 -17.72 13.89
C ALA A 21 1.72 -18.21 12.58
N LEU A 22 2.49 -18.93 11.75
CA LEU A 22 2.01 -19.65 10.57
C LEU A 22 2.60 -21.05 10.58
N ASP A 23 1.79 -22.06 10.30
CA ASP A 23 2.15 -23.47 10.31
C ASP A 23 1.66 -24.16 9.04
N GLY A 24 2.51 -24.15 8.01
CA GLY A 24 2.20 -24.78 6.72
C GLY A 24 0.99 -24.16 6.00
N VAL A 25 0.84 -22.84 6.06
CA VAL A 25 -0.33 -22.14 5.50
C VAL A 25 -0.24 -22.04 3.99
N ASP A 26 -1.33 -22.44 3.32
CA ASP A 26 -1.52 -22.26 1.89
C ASP A 26 -2.51 -21.14 1.59
N PHE A 27 -2.23 -20.36 0.54
CA PHE A 27 -3.11 -19.30 0.04
C PHE A 27 -3.03 -19.22 -1.47
N THR A 28 -4.16 -18.97 -2.12
CA THR A 28 -4.24 -18.83 -3.58
C THR A 28 -5.16 -17.68 -3.93
N LEU A 29 -4.74 -16.84 -4.87
CA LEU A 29 -5.51 -15.71 -5.40
C LEU A 29 -5.61 -15.84 -6.92
N CYS A 30 -6.80 -15.58 -7.45
CA CYS A 30 -7.06 -15.58 -8.89
C CYS A 30 -7.10 -14.14 -9.43
N ARG A 31 -6.82 -13.97 -10.71
CA ARG A 31 -6.89 -12.66 -11.38
C ARG A 31 -8.31 -12.10 -11.32
N GLY A 32 -8.42 -10.82 -10.95
CA GLY A 32 -9.72 -10.13 -10.83
C GLY A 32 -10.56 -10.57 -9.63
N GLU A 33 -10.00 -11.37 -8.70
CA GLU A 33 -10.68 -11.82 -7.49
C GLU A 33 -10.51 -10.81 -6.36
N VAL A 34 -11.60 -10.56 -5.62
CA VAL A 34 -11.55 -9.91 -4.30
C VAL A 34 -11.59 -11.01 -3.23
N HIS A 35 -10.47 -11.22 -2.56
CA HIS A 35 -10.31 -12.28 -1.58
C HIS A 35 -10.27 -11.73 -0.15
N ALA A 36 -11.22 -12.14 0.69
CA ALA A 36 -11.30 -11.73 2.09
C ALA A 36 -10.62 -12.77 3.01
N LEU A 37 -9.61 -12.33 3.77
CA LEU A 37 -9.00 -13.14 4.84
C LEU A 37 -9.76 -12.90 6.15
N LEU A 38 -10.52 -13.90 6.57
CA LEU A 38 -11.32 -13.87 7.80
C LEU A 38 -10.69 -14.75 8.88
N GLY A 39 -10.87 -14.38 10.13
CA GLY A 39 -10.37 -15.13 11.29
C GLY A 39 -10.24 -14.23 12.53
N GLU A 40 -10.06 -14.84 13.67
CA GLU A 40 -9.90 -14.17 14.97
C GLU A 40 -8.62 -13.33 15.03
N ASN A 41 -8.55 -12.42 16.01
CA ASN A 41 -7.32 -11.69 16.28
C ASN A 41 -6.22 -12.67 16.71
N GLY A 42 -5.03 -12.54 16.12
CA GLY A 42 -3.94 -13.50 16.34
C GLY A 42 -3.92 -14.71 15.39
N ALA A 43 -4.92 -14.91 14.52
CA ALA A 43 -4.98 -16.04 13.58
C ALA A 43 -3.94 -16.02 12.44
N GLY A 44 -2.94 -15.15 12.50
CA GLY A 44 -1.85 -15.11 11.50
C GLY A 44 -2.14 -14.32 10.22
N LYS A 45 -3.34 -13.74 10.03
CA LYS A 45 -3.70 -13.00 8.80
C LYS A 45 -2.69 -11.91 8.42
N SER A 46 -2.43 -11.01 9.36
CA SER A 46 -1.46 -9.93 9.14
C SER A 46 -0.04 -10.46 8.96
N THR A 47 0.30 -11.59 9.58
CA THR A 47 1.60 -12.23 9.43
C THR A 47 1.76 -12.80 8.03
N LEU A 48 0.71 -13.41 7.47
CA LEU A 48 0.73 -13.92 6.08
C LEU A 48 0.95 -12.78 5.08
N ILE A 49 0.22 -11.68 5.23
CA ILE A 49 0.40 -10.49 4.37
C ILE A 49 1.80 -9.89 4.56
N LYS A 50 2.33 -9.82 5.78
CA LYS A 50 3.69 -9.35 6.04
C LYS A 50 4.77 -10.25 5.44
N CYS A 51 4.54 -11.55 5.30
CA CYS A 51 5.41 -12.44 4.53
C CYS A 51 5.36 -12.12 3.04
N LEU A 52 4.16 -11.94 2.48
CA LEU A 52 3.96 -11.58 1.08
C LEU A 52 4.61 -10.23 0.72
N THR A 53 4.60 -9.28 1.64
CA THR A 53 5.17 -7.94 1.42
C THR A 53 6.63 -7.79 1.86
N GLY A 54 7.28 -8.89 2.25
CA GLY A 54 8.69 -8.86 2.66
C GLY A 54 8.98 -8.16 4.00
N VAL A 55 7.95 -7.77 4.76
CA VAL A 55 8.12 -7.22 6.11
C VAL A 55 8.60 -8.29 7.07
N ASN A 56 8.07 -9.52 6.92
CA ASN A 56 8.49 -10.67 7.69
C ASN A 56 9.15 -11.70 6.76
N LYS A 57 10.30 -12.21 7.16
CA LYS A 57 10.93 -13.33 6.46
C LYS A 57 10.27 -14.63 6.92
N MET A 58 9.77 -15.41 5.97
CA MET A 58 9.25 -16.75 6.23
C MET A 58 10.39 -17.73 6.53
N ASP A 59 10.13 -18.69 7.41
CA ASP A 59 11.08 -19.77 7.76
C ASP A 59 11.04 -20.91 6.76
N ALA A 60 9.84 -21.23 6.22
CA ALA A 60 9.62 -22.24 5.20
C ALA A 60 8.47 -21.84 4.25
N GLY A 61 8.36 -22.60 3.17
CA GLY A 61 7.34 -22.37 2.13
C GLY A 61 7.87 -21.64 0.92
N LYS A 62 6.97 -21.37 -0.03
CA LYS A 62 7.26 -20.64 -1.26
C LYS A 62 6.11 -19.73 -1.67
N ILE A 63 6.46 -18.65 -2.34
CA ILE A 63 5.51 -17.70 -2.94
C ILE A 63 5.75 -17.70 -4.44
N GLU A 64 4.69 -17.86 -5.22
CA GLU A 64 4.74 -17.76 -6.68
C GLU A 64 3.77 -16.67 -7.15
N LEU A 65 4.28 -15.74 -7.95
CA LEU A 65 3.50 -14.70 -8.61
C LEU A 65 3.57 -14.93 -10.13
N GLU A 66 2.42 -15.03 -10.77
CA GLU A 66 2.31 -15.35 -12.20
C GLU A 66 3.15 -16.55 -12.63
N GLY A 67 3.19 -17.60 -11.79
CA GLY A 67 3.94 -18.84 -12.01
C GLY A 67 5.45 -18.73 -11.80
N LYS A 68 5.95 -17.58 -11.35
CA LYS A 68 7.36 -17.36 -10.99
C LYS A 68 7.53 -17.32 -9.49
N GLU A 69 8.51 -18.08 -8.97
CA GLU A 69 8.86 -18.01 -7.55
C GLU A 69 9.45 -16.63 -7.24
N ILE A 70 8.92 -15.99 -6.21
CA ILE A 70 9.37 -14.70 -5.70
C ILE A 70 9.76 -14.82 -4.22
N ARG A 71 10.66 -13.94 -3.77
CA ARG A 71 11.05 -13.82 -2.36
C ARG A 71 11.19 -12.35 -1.99
N PRO A 72 10.09 -11.66 -1.71
CA PRO A 72 10.12 -10.26 -1.34
C PRO A 72 11.01 -10.06 -0.09
N THR A 73 11.95 -9.13 -0.17
CA THR A 73 12.93 -8.86 0.89
C THR A 73 12.52 -7.69 1.78
N ASP A 74 11.70 -6.81 1.24
CA ASP A 74 11.19 -5.60 1.88
C ASP A 74 9.98 -5.08 1.10
N PRO A 75 9.20 -4.13 1.67
CA PRO A 75 8.01 -3.59 1.00
C PRO A 75 8.27 -2.92 -0.36
N LYS A 76 9.44 -2.30 -0.53
CA LYS A 76 9.81 -1.68 -1.80
C LYS A 76 10.04 -2.74 -2.87
N ASN A 77 10.76 -3.80 -2.53
CA ASN A 77 10.97 -4.93 -3.44
C ASN A 77 9.63 -5.62 -3.79
N ALA A 78 8.70 -5.76 -2.82
CA ALA A 78 7.36 -6.27 -3.10
C ALA A 78 6.61 -5.38 -4.11
N MET A 79 6.70 -4.05 -3.97
CA MET A 79 6.12 -3.09 -4.93
C MET A 79 6.74 -3.23 -6.33
N ASP A 80 8.06 -3.37 -6.42
CA ASP A 80 8.76 -3.57 -7.70
C ASP A 80 8.33 -4.87 -8.39
N LEU A 81 7.87 -5.87 -7.62
CA LEU A 81 7.28 -7.11 -8.10
C LEU A 81 5.79 -6.99 -8.47
N GLY A 82 5.17 -5.83 -8.24
CA GLY A 82 3.74 -5.59 -8.51
C GLY A 82 2.80 -5.90 -7.33
N ILE A 83 3.35 -6.12 -6.12
CA ILE A 83 2.55 -6.37 -4.91
C ILE A 83 2.47 -5.07 -4.11
N SER A 84 1.31 -4.42 -4.12
CA SER A 84 1.09 -3.21 -3.34
C SER A 84 0.28 -3.49 -2.07
N THR A 85 0.57 -2.75 -1.00
CA THR A 85 -0.06 -2.95 0.30
C THR A 85 -0.47 -1.62 0.90
N VAL A 86 -1.73 -1.56 1.34
CA VAL A 86 -2.21 -0.46 2.18
C VAL A 86 -2.11 -0.92 3.65
N PHE A 87 -1.25 -0.27 4.41
CA PHE A 87 -1.13 -0.53 5.84
C PHE A 87 -2.27 0.15 6.61
N GLN A 88 -2.73 -0.50 7.67
CA GLN A 88 -3.81 0.01 8.52
C GLN A 88 -3.44 1.32 9.23
N GLU A 89 -2.15 1.49 9.56
CA GLU A 89 -1.60 2.73 10.11
C GLU A 89 -0.90 3.50 9.00
N ILE A 90 -1.50 4.59 8.57
CA ILE A 90 -0.88 5.54 7.67
C ILE A 90 -0.08 6.51 8.52
N ASN A 91 1.24 6.37 8.53
CA ASN A 91 2.14 7.32 9.17
C ASN A 91 2.23 8.57 8.29
N LEU A 92 1.34 9.51 8.53
CA LEU A 92 1.34 10.81 7.87
C LEU A 92 2.34 11.73 8.56
N CYS A 93 3.01 12.54 7.75
CA CYS A 93 3.92 13.57 8.23
C CYS A 93 3.18 14.91 8.23
N ASP A 94 2.66 15.31 9.38
CA ASP A 94 1.86 16.54 9.55
C ASP A 94 2.59 17.82 9.09
N ASN A 95 3.91 17.82 9.19
CA ASN A 95 4.77 18.96 8.82
C ASN A 95 5.06 19.02 7.31
N LEU A 96 4.81 17.96 6.57
CA LEU A 96 4.99 17.92 5.13
C LEU A 96 3.70 18.37 4.44
N SER A 97 3.84 18.90 3.22
CA SER A 97 2.70 19.26 2.39
C SER A 97 1.87 18.02 2.00
N VAL A 98 0.64 18.23 1.59
CA VAL A 98 -0.22 17.16 1.06
C VAL A 98 0.47 16.45 -0.11
N ALA A 99 1.06 17.21 -1.03
CA ALA A 99 1.77 16.67 -2.18
C ALA A 99 3.00 15.83 -1.80
N GLU A 100 3.77 16.24 -0.78
CA GLU A 100 4.89 15.46 -0.25
C GLU A 100 4.43 14.16 0.39
N ASN A 101 3.34 14.19 1.16
CA ASN A 101 2.78 12.98 1.76
C ASN A 101 2.30 11.98 0.70
N ILE A 102 1.66 12.44 -0.39
CA ILE A 102 1.21 11.59 -1.50
C ILE A 102 2.39 10.91 -2.19
N PHE A 103 3.50 11.62 -2.41
CA PHE A 103 4.66 11.12 -3.15
C PHE A 103 5.83 10.67 -2.27
N ILE A 104 5.63 10.48 -0.96
CA ILE A 104 6.70 10.06 -0.06
C ILE A 104 7.30 8.72 -0.51
N GLY A 105 8.63 8.67 -0.66
CA GLY A 105 9.35 7.48 -1.12
C GLY A 105 9.29 7.20 -2.63
N ARG A 106 8.52 7.99 -3.43
CA ARG A 106 8.34 7.83 -4.88
C ARG A 106 8.31 9.16 -5.64
N GLN A 107 9.11 10.11 -5.17
CA GLN A 107 9.18 11.45 -5.76
C GLN A 107 9.68 11.38 -7.21
N PRO A 108 8.95 11.96 -8.19
CA PRO A 108 9.45 12.16 -9.54
C PRO A 108 10.78 12.92 -9.53
N MET A 109 11.77 12.39 -10.26
CA MET A 109 13.10 12.99 -10.34
C MET A 109 13.36 13.59 -11.72
N LYS A 110 13.96 14.78 -11.76
CA LYS A 110 14.38 15.41 -12.99
C LYS A 110 15.82 15.90 -12.84
N ARG A 111 16.72 15.38 -13.68
CA ARG A 111 18.16 15.70 -13.65
C ARG A 111 18.81 15.50 -12.27
N GLY A 112 18.39 14.45 -11.53
CA GLY A 112 18.93 14.13 -10.20
C GLY A 112 18.34 14.96 -9.05
N GLN A 113 17.34 15.79 -9.30
CA GLN A 113 16.63 16.59 -8.29
C GLN A 113 15.15 16.25 -8.28
N ILE A 114 14.47 16.48 -7.16
CA ILE A 114 13.03 16.28 -7.04
C ILE A 114 12.29 17.28 -7.94
N ASP A 115 11.40 16.78 -8.81
CA ASP A 115 10.53 17.62 -9.66
C ASP A 115 9.27 18.06 -8.91
N TRP A 116 9.41 19.12 -8.12
CA TRP A 116 8.32 19.71 -7.34
C TRP A 116 7.13 20.17 -8.18
N LYS A 117 7.37 20.60 -9.42
CA LYS A 117 6.28 21.00 -10.33
C LYS A 117 5.44 19.82 -10.72
N GLU A 118 6.08 18.71 -11.03
CA GLU A 118 5.41 17.47 -11.39
C GLU A 118 4.66 16.86 -10.21
N ILE A 119 5.27 16.83 -9.02
CA ILE A 119 4.61 16.40 -7.78
C ILE A 119 3.32 17.17 -7.55
N ASN A 120 3.39 18.51 -7.54
CA ASN A 120 2.23 19.36 -7.28
C ASN A 120 1.14 19.23 -8.37
N ARG A 121 1.54 19.07 -9.64
CA ARG A 121 0.61 18.85 -10.74
C ARG A 121 -0.15 17.54 -10.56
N ARG A 122 0.56 16.43 -10.40
CA ARG A 122 -0.04 15.09 -10.24
C ARG A 122 -0.90 15.01 -8.98
N SER A 123 -0.48 15.63 -7.89
CA SER A 123 -1.27 15.66 -6.65
C SER A 123 -2.61 16.39 -6.85
N ARG A 124 -2.64 17.51 -7.57
CA ARG A 124 -3.91 18.20 -7.89
C ARG A 124 -4.81 17.35 -8.77
N GLU A 125 -4.28 16.82 -9.86
CA GLU A 125 -5.02 15.96 -10.79
C GLU A 125 -5.61 14.73 -10.08
N LEU A 126 -4.87 14.19 -9.11
CA LEU A 126 -5.34 13.08 -8.29
C LEU A 126 -6.53 13.49 -7.41
N LEU A 127 -6.41 14.59 -6.67
CA LEU A 127 -7.45 15.08 -5.77
C LEU A 127 -8.70 15.56 -6.52
N GLU A 128 -8.55 16.13 -7.70
CA GLU A 128 -9.67 16.54 -8.57
C GLU A 128 -10.56 15.34 -8.95
N ARG A 129 -10.00 14.14 -9.14
CA ARG A 129 -10.78 12.92 -9.41
C ARG A 129 -11.74 12.55 -8.28
N PHE A 130 -11.43 12.99 -7.06
CA PHE A 130 -12.25 12.76 -5.85
C PHE A 130 -13.08 13.98 -5.46
N HIS A 131 -13.11 15.01 -6.33
CA HIS A 131 -13.78 16.27 -6.05
C HIS A 131 -13.26 16.96 -4.77
N ILE A 132 -11.95 16.79 -4.49
CA ILE A 132 -11.25 17.40 -3.36
C ILE A 132 -10.47 18.59 -3.88
N ASP A 133 -10.91 19.80 -3.53
CA ASP A 133 -10.25 21.06 -3.89
C ASP A 133 -9.49 21.62 -2.68
N ILE A 134 -8.20 21.34 -2.62
CA ILE A 134 -7.29 21.85 -1.59
C ILE A 134 -5.96 22.29 -2.19
N ASP A 135 -5.27 23.20 -1.51
CA ASP A 135 -3.90 23.57 -1.88
C ASP A 135 -2.90 22.49 -1.44
N VAL A 136 -2.46 21.68 -2.40
CA VAL A 136 -1.55 20.55 -2.17
C VAL A 136 -0.17 20.95 -1.64
N THR A 137 0.18 22.24 -1.71
CA THR A 137 1.48 22.76 -1.25
C THR A 137 1.50 23.07 0.24
N ARG A 138 0.34 23.08 0.89
CA ARG A 138 0.21 23.39 2.31
C ARG A 138 0.49 22.17 3.19
N PRO A 139 1.06 22.38 4.39
CA PRO A 139 1.26 21.30 5.36
C PRO A 139 -0.04 20.60 5.71
N LEU A 140 0.03 19.27 5.88
CA LEU A 140 -1.14 18.45 6.18
C LEU A 140 -1.81 18.86 7.50
N SER A 141 -1.03 19.28 8.49
CA SER A 141 -1.52 19.80 9.79
C SER A 141 -2.53 20.94 9.66
N GLN A 142 -2.51 21.70 8.56
CA GLN A 142 -3.46 22.79 8.35
C GLN A 142 -4.87 22.30 7.96
N PHE A 143 -5.00 21.06 7.52
CA PHE A 143 -6.27 20.46 7.13
C PHE A 143 -6.94 19.66 8.26
N SER A 144 -6.17 19.27 9.29
CA SER A 144 -6.71 18.59 10.48
C SER A 144 -7.45 19.52 11.44
N THR A 145 -7.19 20.83 11.41
CA THR A 145 -7.78 21.85 12.29
C THR A 145 -9.05 22.53 11.75
N ALA A 146 -9.43 22.28 10.50
CA ALA A 146 -10.59 22.92 9.85
C ALA A 146 -11.96 22.34 10.25
N ILE A 147 -12.07 21.61 11.38
CA ILE A 147 -13.31 20.92 11.80
C ILE A 147 -14.27 21.82 12.60
N HIS A 148 -14.03 23.12 12.71
CA HIS A 148 -14.91 24.01 13.49
C HIS A 148 -15.74 24.99 12.67
N GLY A 149 -15.94 24.77 11.37
CA GLY A 149 -16.80 25.63 10.55
C GLY A 149 -17.34 24.91 9.32
N ASN A 150 -18.56 24.42 9.42
CA ASN A 150 -19.57 24.20 8.36
C ASN A 150 -19.14 23.85 6.92
N LEU A 151 -18.21 22.93 6.69
CA LEU A 151 -18.10 22.21 5.42
C LEU A 151 -17.46 20.85 5.73
N ARG A 152 -18.07 19.77 5.27
CA ARG A 152 -17.51 18.41 5.28
C ARG A 152 -16.25 18.40 4.40
N GLN A 153 -15.13 18.85 4.93
CA GLN A 153 -13.84 18.53 4.32
C GLN A 153 -13.40 17.16 4.85
N PRO A 154 -13.00 16.25 3.97
CA PRO A 154 -12.50 14.94 4.38
C PRO A 154 -11.29 15.16 5.31
N LYS A 155 -11.14 14.32 6.33
CA LYS A 155 -9.98 14.35 7.23
C LYS A 155 -8.72 14.15 6.40
N GLY A 156 -7.61 14.81 6.76
CA GLY A 156 -6.36 14.74 6.02
C GLY A 156 -5.86 13.30 5.82
N ASP A 157 -6.06 12.43 6.79
CA ASP A 157 -5.78 10.99 6.74
C ASP A 157 -6.67 10.26 5.70
N GLU A 158 -7.94 10.63 5.57
CA GLU A 158 -8.86 10.11 4.56
C GLU A 158 -8.42 10.48 3.13
N ILE A 159 -8.01 11.73 2.93
CA ILE A 159 -7.51 12.24 1.65
C ILE A 159 -6.30 11.43 1.19
N ILE A 160 -5.31 11.28 2.06
CA ILE A 160 -4.04 10.63 1.69
C ILE A 160 -4.21 9.12 1.54
N ARG A 161 -5.05 8.49 2.36
CA ARG A 161 -5.40 7.09 2.19
C ARG A 161 -6.00 6.84 0.81
N THR A 162 -7.00 7.62 0.42
CA THR A 162 -7.62 7.54 -0.90
C THR A 162 -6.61 7.82 -2.02
N CYS A 163 -5.75 8.82 -1.87
CA CYS A 163 -4.70 9.12 -2.84
C CYS A 163 -3.69 7.98 -2.99
N ASN A 164 -3.30 7.31 -1.91
CA ASN A 164 -2.37 6.19 -1.98
C ASN A 164 -3.00 4.94 -2.61
N GLU A 165 -4.27 4.67 -2.33
CA GLU A 165 -5.03 3.57 -2.97
C GLU A 165 -5.05 3.75 -4.50
N ILE A 166 -5.24 4.97 -4.98
CA ILE A 166 -5.34 5.27 -6.42
C ILE A 166 -3.99 5.35 -7.11
N LEU A 167 -2.97 5.89 -6.45
CA LEU A 167 -1.62 5.87 -7.04
C LEU A 167 -1.18 4.43 -7.31
N THR A 168 -1.57 3.50 -6.45
CA THR A 168 -1.34 2.07 -6.65
C THR A 168 -2.06 1.54 -7.89
N GLU A 169 -3.36 1.88 -8.05
CA GLU A 169 -4.14 1.47 -9.23
C GLU A 169 -3.63 2.08 -10.56
N LEU A 170 -3.06 3.29 -10.51
CA LEU A 170 -2.53 3.95 -11.69
C LEU A 170 -1.20 3.38 -12.15
N GLU A 171 -0.32 3.02 -11.21
CA GLU A 171 0.96 2.37 -11.53
C GLU A 171 0.77 0.97 -12.13
N GLU A 172 -0.33 0.28 -11.77
CA GLU A 172 -0.71 -1.00 -12.39
C GLU A 172 -1.22 -0.88 -13.82
N LYS A 173 -1.78 0.27 -14.20
CA LYS A 173 -2.32 0.51 -15.57
C LYS A 173 -1.28 1.07 -16.55
N GLU A 174 -0.16 1.59 -16.07
CA GLU A 174 0.93 2.11 -16.91
C GLU A 174 2.02 1.06 -17.22
N LYS A 175 1.88 -0.15 -16.69
CA LYS A 175 2.72 -1.33 -17.01
C LYS A 175 2.03 -2.24 -18.04
#